data_2988457b437ad621be6eff5d8cef8f8f
#
_entry.id   2988457b437ad621be6eff5d8cef8f8f
#
_cell.length_a   1.000
_cell.length_b   1.000
_cell.length_c   1.000
_cell.angle_alpha   90.00
_cell.angle_beta   90.00
_cell.angle_gamma   90.00
#
_symmetry.space_group_name_H-M   'P 1'
#
loop_
_entity.id
_entity.type
_entity.pdbx_description
1 polymer ?
#
loop_
_entity_poly.entity_id
_entity_poly.type
_entity_poly.pdbx_seq_one_letter_code
_entity_poly.pdbx_strand_id
1 'polypeptide(L)'
;MLPGRQGPYDPLQFNTRSEEHHLTGPVTAPQHLGIPGFDALMAESLEALGEHGMVERLLRRLGEALGSHKVVLFCPLPGSDDPLAAYQWGMPDDFLARYAQLIQGCDAWSAALERQQDAALSRGGSLSQQLVGTAALRKGAFYADYLRPLGIDAMVNSIVEASPEVGMHVLALYNDLGQSEFTPEQFARLRAATPWVRSLMRAQRRLQQAQRHTSALERALDQLPLGVMHVNRRGDLRYLNEHARVWLGIQDACRILQRGAQGWQARQPQQLGQIHPALVPLLGASLTTQTPVSARLQPQHAGAPATLVALAAPLRGAGAGPEAGEPLAQFVLVLETPPHAGATVSVCSALYGLTPAEAALLPLLLQGMTPREMADNRQVKMPTVRSQLASLYAKTGTRGQAELAQRVLRVAALVA
;
A
#
# COMPACT_ATOMS: atom_id res chain seq x y z
N MET A 1 49.18 3.97 9.24
CA MET A 1 48.28 3.77 8.08
C MET A 1 47.35 2.63 8.43
N LEU A 2 46.11 2.94 8.85
CA LEU A 2 45.09 1.95 9.12
C LEU A 2 44.37 1.66 7.81
N PRO A 3 44.02 0.39 7.49
CA PRO A 3 43.30 0.07 6.25
C PRO A 3 41.86 0.56 6.33
N GLY A 4 41.34 1.04 5.18
CA GLY A 4 40.09 1.70 5.00
C GLY A 4 38.88 0.89 5.51
N ARG A 5 37.93 1.60 6.08
CA ARG A 5 36.59 1.10 6.44
C ARG A 5 35.91 0.60 5.17
N GLN A 6 35.74 -0.70 5.05
CA GLN A 6 34.75 -1.28 4.14
C GLN A 6 33.40 -0.84 4.64
N GLY A 7 32.50 -0.47 3.72
CA GLY A 7 31.12 -0.04 4.00
C GLY A 7 30.30 -1.11 4.72
N PRO A 8 29.06 -0.82 5.15
CA PRO A 8 28.26 -1.75 5.93
C PRO A 8 28.08 -3.06 5.17
N TYR A 9 28.48 -4.14 5.80
CA TYR A 9 28.30 -5.51 5.32
C TYR A 9 26.78 -5.80 5.21
N ASP A 10 26.31 -6.09 4.02
CA ASP A 10 24.96 -6.61 3.78
C ASP A 10 25.05 -8.14 3.76
N PRO A 11 24.61 -8.85 4.81
CA PRO A 11 24.74 -10.31 4.91
C PRO A 11 23.91 -11.06 3.86
N LEU A 12 23.15 -10.35 3.02
CA LEU A 12 22.26 -10.91 2.00
C LEU A 12 22.56 -10.38 0.59
N GLN A 13 23.67 -9.68 0.36
CA GLN A 13 24.16 -9.34 -0.98
C GLN A 13 24.72 -10.59 -1.66
N PHE A 14 23.81 -11.39 -2.19
CA PHE A 14 24.20 -12.47 -3.08
C PHE A 14 24.50 -11.92 -4.47
N ASN A 15 25.63 -12.34 -5.04
CA ASN A 15 26.05 -11.93 -6.36
C ASN A 15 25.11 -12.58 -7.42
N THR A 16 24.12 -11.81 -7.87
CA THR A 16 23.06 -12.27 -8.80
C THR A 16 23.52 -12.36 -10.26
N ARG A 17 24.82 -12.48 -10.53
CA ARG A 17 25.37 -12.62 -11.89
C ARG A 17 25.20 -14.00 -12.54
N SER A 18 24.53 -14.94 -11.89
CA SER A 18 24.20 -16.24 -12.47
C SER A 18 22.83 -16.18 -13.13
N GLU A 19 22.74 -16.75 -14.32
CA GLU A 19 21.55 -16.89 -15.17
C GLU A 19 20.27 -17.15 -14.36
N GLU A 20 19.15 -16.58 -14.80
CA GLU A 20 17.80 -16.79 -14.24
C GLU A 20 17.49 -18.28 -14.05
N HIS A 21 17.82 -18.79 -12.88
CA HIS A 21 17.30 -20.10 -12.48
C HIS A 21 15.82 -19.91 -12.12
N HIS A 22 14.97 -19.87 -13.15
CA HIS A 22 13.54 -19.99 -13.00
C HIS A 22 13.25 -21.36 -12.39
N LEU A 23 13.07 -21.41 -11.07
CA LEU A 23 12.45 -22.54 -10.36
C LEU A 23 10.94 -22.59 -10.71
N THR A 24 10.63 -22.60 -12.01
CA THR A 24 9.25 -22.72 -12.53
C THR A 24 8.97 -24.16 -12.92
N GLY A 25 8.78 -25.04 -11.91
CA GLY A 25 8.06 -26.27 -12.14
C GLY A 25 6.55 -26.04 -12.02
N PRO A 26 5.71 -26.76 -12.78
CA PRO A 26 4.27 -26.71 -12.56
C PRO A 26 3.96 -27.12 -11.13
N VAL A 27 3.11 -26.35 -10.42
CA VAL A 27 2.59 -26.73 -9.11
C VAL A 27 1.60 -27.87 -9.35
N THR A 28 2.12 -29.09 -9.44
CA THR A 28 1.30 -30.30 -9.29
C THR A 28 0.86 -30.35 -7.84
N ALA A 29 -0.43 -30.55 -7.60
CA ALA A 29 -0.98 -30.71 -6.27
C ALA A 29 -0.13 -31.73 -5.48
N PRO A 30 0.38 -31.40 -4.29
CA PRO A 30 1.31 -32.23 -3.56
C PRO A 30 0.57 -33.46 -3.03
N GLN A 31 0.71 -34.58 -3.71
CA GLN A 31 0.28 -35.89 -3.16
C GLN A 31 1.22 -36.22 -1.99
N HIS A 32 0.68 -36.08 -0.77
CA HIS A 32 1.27 -36.51 0.51
C HIS A 32 2.77 -36.17 0.71
N LEU A 33 3.07 -34.91 1.06
CA LEU A 33 4.43 -34.48 1.40
C LEU A 33 5.02 -35.15 2.67
N GLY A 34 4.30 -36.10 3.28
CA GLY A 34 4.70 -36.73 4.54
C GLY A 34 4.76 -35.73 5.73
N ILE A 35 4.13 -34.58 5.59
CA ILE A 35 3.97 -33.58 6.65
C ILE A 35 2.56 -33.74 7.23
N PRO A 36 2.41 -34.13 8.50
CA PRO A 36 1.09 -34.30 9.11
C PRO A 36 0.26 -33.02 9.05
N GLY A 37 -1.00 -33.12 8.59
CA GLY A 37 -1.93 -31.96 8.53
C GLY A 37 -1.62 -30.90 7.49
N PHE A 38 -0.76 -31.17 6.50
CA PHE A 38 -0.33 -30.20 5.50
C PHE A 38 -1.50 -29.63 4.67
N ASP A 39 -2.46 -30.47 4.27
CA ASP A 39 -3.61 -30.01 3.48
C ASP A 39 -4.50 -29.04 4.29
N ALA A 40 -4.69 -29.30 5.58
CA ALA A 40 -5.41 -28.39 6.49
C ALA A 40 -4.63 -27.08 6.67
N LEU A 41 -3.31 -27.13 6.82
CA LEU A 41 -2.46 -25.96 6.89
C LEU A 41 -2.53 -25.11 5.62
N MET A 42 -2.57 -25.75 4.44
CA MET A 42 -2.74 -25.05 3.16
C MET A 42 -4.08 -24.32 3.10
N ALA A 43 -5.17 -25.00 3.41
CA ALA A 43 -6.51 -24.42 3.38
C ALA A 43 -6.63 -23.23 4.35
N GLU A 44 -6.23 -23.41 5.60
CA GLU A 44 -6.22 -22.37 6.64
C GLU A 44 -5.40 -21.14 6.21
N SER A 45 -4.23 -21.37 5.61
CA SER A 45 -3.36 -20.26 5.19
C SER A 45 -3.90 -19.50 3.97
N LEU A 46 -4.60 -20.19 3.05
CA LEU A 46 -5.26 -19.56 1.91
C LEU A 46 -6.48 -18.72 2.33
N GLU A 47 -7.27 -19.22 3.28
CA GLU A 47 -8.40 -18.48 3.84
C GLU A 47 -7.95 -17.23 4.60
N ALA A 48 -6.80 -17.31 5.28
CA ALA A 48 -6.23 -16.21 6.05
C ALA A 48 -5.39 -15.21 5.22
N LEU A 49 -5.37 -15.32 3.88
CA LEU A 49 -4.64 -14.38 3.02
C LEU A 49 -5.11 -12.94 3.25
N GLY A 50 -4.15 -12.04 3.47
CA GLY A 50 -4.41 -10.63 3.76
C GLY A 50 -4.64 -10.32 5.24
N GLU A 51 -4.83 -11.30 6.10
CA GLU A 51 -4.97 -11.08 7.54
C GLU A 51 -3.64 -10.76 8.20
N HIS A 52 -3.71 -9.94 9.25
CA HIS A 52 -2.57 -9.69 10.12
C HIS A 52 -2.15 -10.98 10.87
N GLY A 53 -0.84 -11.24 10.93
CA GLY A 53 -0.30 -12.43 11.63
C GLY A 53 -0.49 -13.76 10.89
N MET A 54 -0.93 -13.74 9.61
CA MET A 54 -1.08 -14.97 8.81
C MET A 54 0.25 -15.70 8.67
N VAL A 55 1.33 -14.98 8.39
CA VAL A 55 2.64 -15.59 8.16
C VAL A 55 3.17 -16.22 9.44
N GLU A 56 3.02 -15.57 10.58
CA GLU A 56 3.43 -16.10 11.90
C GLU A 56 2.65 -17.37 12.25
N ARG A 57 1.34 -17.40 11.98
CA ARG A 57 0.53 -18.63 12.14
C ARG A 57 1.02 -19.77 11.25
N LEU A 58 1.34 -19.45 9.98
CA LEU A 58 1.93 -20.40 9.03
C LEU A 58 3.24 -20.96 9.58
N LEU A 59 4.17 -20.11 10.03
CA LEU A 59 5.47 -20.52 10.55
C LEU A 59 5.32 -21.44 11.77
N ARG A 60 4.42 -21.08 12.69
CA ARG A 60 4.10 -21.91 13.86
C ARG A 60 3.65 -23.31 13.45
N ARG A 61 2.62 -23.39 12.63
CA ARG A 61 2.03 -24.68 12.20
C ARG A 61 3.01 -25.54 11.41
N LEU A 62 3.82 -24.89 10.56
CA LEU A 62 4.85 -25.59 9.80
C LEU A 62 5.98 -26.09 10.72
N GLY A 63 6.41 -25.28 11.66
CA GLY A 63 7.40 -25.68 12.68
C GLY A 63 6.93 -26.87 13.49
N GLU A 64 5.72 -26.80 14.07
CA GLU A 64 5.09 -27.89 14.82
C GLU A 64 5.05 -29.18 14.01
N ALA A 65 4.64 -29.11 12.75
CA ALA A 65 4.53 -30.27 11.85
C ALA A 65 5.90 -30.87 11.46
N LEU A 66 6.97 -30.09 11.49
CA LEU A 66 8.35 -30.51 11.21
C LEU A 66 9.19 -30.76 12.47
N GLY A 67 8.61 -30.60 13.66
CA GLY A 67 9.27 -30.85 14.95
C GLY A 67 10.24 -29.76 15.40
N SER A 68 10.02 -28.52 14.98
CA SER A 68 10.79 -27.34 15.41
C SER A 68 9.87 -26.33 16.13
N HIS A 69 10.40 -25.70 17.19
CA HIS A 69 9.70 -24.63 17.93
C HIS A 69 10.26 -23.23 17.62
N LYS A 70 11.24 -23.14 16.72
CA LYS A 70 11.88 -21.88 16.30
C LYS A 70 11.96 -21.82 14.78
N VAL A 71 11.20 -20.92 14.18
CA VAL A 71 11.11 -20.78 12.73
C VAL A 71 11.26 -19.32 12.35
N VAL A 72 12.07 -19.06 11.33
CA VAL A 72 12.27 -17.72 10.78
C VAL A 72 12.16 -17.78 9.27
N LEU A 73 11.40 -16.86 8.69
CA LEU A 73 11.33 -16.63 7.26
C LEU A 73 11.98 -15.25 6.98
N PHE A 74 13.21 -15.27 6.53
CA PHE A 74 13.92 -14.08 6.07
C PHE A 74 13.36 -13.65 4.71
N CYS A 75 12.92 -12.40 4.62
CA CYS A 75 12.32 -11.82 3.42
C CYS A 75 12.89 -10.42 3.17
N PRO A 76 14.21 -10.27 2.96
CA PRO A 76 14.79 -8.97 2.67
C PRO A 76 14.13 -8.39 1.41
N LEU A 77 13.80 -7.09 1.47
CA LEU A 77 13.27 -6.37 0.32
C LEU A 77 14.38 -5.50 -0.26
N PRO A 78 14.74 -5.64 -1.54
CA PRO A 78 15.72 -4.78 -2.18
C PRO A 78 15.34 -3.31 -2.05
N GLY A 79 16.29 -2.47 -1.60
CA GLY A 79 16.04 -1.04 -1.38
C GLY A 79 15.19 -0.71 -0.14
N SER A 80 14.94 -1.68 0.75
CA SER A 80 14.34 -1.45 2.07
C SER A 80 15.39 -0.91 3.04
N ASP A 81 14.96 -0.02 3.95
CA ASP A 81 15.78 0.42 5.09
C ASP A 81 15.99 -0.71 6.12
N ASP A 82 15.24 -1.81 6.02
CA ASP A 82 15.37 -3.01 6.84
C ASP A 82 15.84 -4.21 5.99
N PRO A 83 17.16 -4.41 5.85
CA PRO A 83 17.72 -5.52 5.10
C PRO A 83 17.50 -6.88 5.76
N LEU A 84 17.08 -6.90 7.04
CA LEU A 84 16.81 -8.12 7.82
C LEU A 84 15.32 -8.38 8.01
N ALA A 85 14.44 -7.80 7.16
CA ALA A 85 13.02 -8.05 7.26
C ALA A 85 12.71 -9.54 7.34
N ALA A 86 12.05 -9.96 8.42
CA ALA A 86 11.75 -11.36 8.67
C ALA A 86 10.43 -11.51 9.45
N TYR A 87 9.80 -12.66 9.21
CA TYR A 87 8.72 -13.18 10.06
C TYR A 87 9.30 -14.27 10.95
N GLN A 88 8.86 -14.36 12.19
CA GLN A 88 9.42 -15.32 13.14
C GLN A 88 8.34 -15.94 14.04
N TRP A 89 8.63 -17.15 14.52
CA TRP A 89 7.88 -17.83 15.57
C TRP A 89 8.85 -18.55 16.51
N GLY A 90 8.63 -18.41 17.83
CA GLY A 90 9.44 -19.06 18.85
C GLY A 90 10.83 -18.42 19.07
N MET A 91 11.11 -17.27 18.44
CA MET A 91 12.32 -16.49 18.69
C MET A 91 12.03 -15.33 19.65
N PRO A 92 13.01 -14.86 20.43
CA PRO A 92 12.90 -13.63 21.19
C PRO A 92 12.63 -12.42 20.30
N ASP A 93 11.88 -11.42 20.79
CA ASP A 93 11.52 -10.22 20.02
C ASP A 93 12.75 -9.43 19.54
N ASP A 94 13.85 -9.48 20.32
CA ASP A 94 15.10 -8.80 20.00
C ASP A 94 16.07 -9.63 19.13
N PHE A 95 15.64 -10.80 18.64
CA PHE A 95 16.45 -11.71 17.82
C PHE A 95 17.15 -11.02 16.64
N LEU A 96 16.39 -10.28 15.80
CA LEU A 96 16.96 -9.58 14.64
C LEU A 96 17.86 -8.42 15.05
N ALA A 97 17.49 -7.67 16.10
CA ALA A 97 18.32 -6.57 16.60
C ALA A 97 19.66 -7.08 17.15
N ARG A 98 19.66 -8.21 17.86
CA ARG A 98 20.90 -8.88 18.31
C ARG A 98 21.73 -9.36 17.12
N TYR A 99 21.10 -9.92 16.10
CA TYR A 99 21.79 -10.34 14.89
C TYR A 99 22.53 -9.17 14.25
N ALA A 100 21.83 -8.06 14.02
CA ALA A 100 22.42 -6.87 13.42
C ALA A 100 23.60 -6.28 14.23
N GLN A 101 23.53 -6.33 15.56
CA GLN A 101 24.54 -5.74 16.45
C GLN A 101 25.77 -6.63 16.64
N LEU A 102 25.56 -7.95 16.78
CA LEU A 102 26.60 -8.86 17.26
C LEU A 102 27.29 -9.62 16.12
N ILE A 103 26.66 -9.77 14.98
CA ILE A 103 27.00 -10.83 14.03
C ILE A 103 27.46 -10.31 12.66
N GLN A 104 27.46 -9.01 12.41
CA GLN A 104 27.96 -8.46 11.16
C GLN A 104 29.38 -8.98 10.86
N GLY A 105 29.47 -9.92 9.90
CA GLY A 105 30.71 -10.55 9.46
C GLY A 105 31.16 -11.79 10.25
N CYS A 106 30.44 -12.23 11.29
CA CYS A 106 30.78 -13.39 12.10
C CYS A 106 29.86 -14.60 11.91
N ASP A 107 28.76 -14.47 11.12
CA ASP A 107 27.85 -15.57 10.86
C ASP A 107 28.51 -16.65 9.98
N ALA A 108 28.91 -17.73 10.63
CA ALA A 108 29.57 -18.85 9.97
C ALA A 108 28.67 -19.58 8.98
N TRP A 109 27.34 -19.60 9.20
CA TRP A 109 26.39 -20.22 8.29
C TRP A 109 26.17 -19.38 7.03
N SER A 110 25.98 -18.08 7.17
CA SER A 110 25.84 -17.16 6.03
C SER A 110 27.11 -17.14 5.18
N ALA A 111 28.29 -17.05 5.81
CA ALA A 111 29.57 -17.10 5.10
C ALA A 111 29.81 -18.44 4.39
N ALA A 112 29.33 -19.55 4.94
CA ALA A 112 29.42 -20.86 4.28
C ALA A 112 28.40 -20.98 3.14
N LEU A 113 27.20 -20.43 3.31
CA LEU A 113 26.16 -20.40 2.29
C LEU A 113 26.59 -19.58 1.07
N GLU A 114 27.22 -18.42 1.28
CA GLU A 114 27.81 -17.60 0.21
C GLU A 114 28.85 -18.37 -0.59
N ARG A 115 29.79 -19.04 0.10
CA ARG A 115 30.82 -19.86 -0.57
C ARG A 115 30.26 -21.04 -1.36
N GLN A 116 29.09 -21.55 -0.98
CA GLN A 116 28.44 -22.73 -1.55
C GLN A 116 27.13 -22.35 -2.28
N GLN A 117 26.96 -21.11 -2.70
CA GLN A 117 25.72 -20.55 -3.20
C GLN A 117 25.09 -21.42 -4.30
N ASP A 118 25.84 -21.75 -5.33
CA ASP A 118 25.32 -22.55 -6.47
C ASP A 118 24.84 -23.95 -6.04
N ALA A 119 25.60 -24.57 -5.13
CA ALA A 119 25.23 -25.86 -4.59
C ALA A 119 24.00 -25.81 -3.67
N ALA A 120 23.85 -24.74 -2.89
CA ALA A 120 22.67 -24.50 -2.04
C ALA A 120 21.43 -24.19 -2.86
N LEU A 121 21.54 -23.36 -3.91
CA LEU A 121 20.47 -23.07 -4.86
C LEU A 121 20.02 -24.34 -5.58
N SER A 122 20.97 -25.12 -6.10
CA SER A 122 20.68 -26.40 -6.78
C SER A 122 19.98 -27.42 -5.86
N ARG A 123 20.39 -27.47 -4.58
CA ARG A 123 19.74 -28.34 -3.58
C ARG A 123 18.42 -27.79 -3.04
N GLY A 124 18.17 -26.48 -3.23
CA GLY A 124 17.01 -25.76 -2.69
C GLY A 124 17.10 -25.46 -1.20
N GLY A 125 18.30 -25.48 -0.61
CA GLY A 125 18.55 -25.21 0.81
C GLY A 125 19.72 -26.02 1.38
N SER A 126 19.83 -26.08 2.72
CA SER A 126 20.98 -26.71 3.40
C SER A 126 20.62 -27.19 4.80
N LEU A 127 21.41 -28.16 5.27
CA LEU A 127 21.52 -28.54 6.68
C LEU A 127 22.74 -27.84 7.29
N SER A 128 22.64 -27.34 8.52
CA SER A 128 23.73 -26.61 9.19
C SER A 128 25.05 -27.40 9.26
N GLN A 129 24.97 -28.70 9.50
CA GLN A 129 26.14 -29.57 9.52
C GLN A 129 26.82 -29.75 8.15
N GLN A 130 26.12 -29.46 7.06
CA GLN A 130 26.70 -29.46 5.71
C GLN A 130 27.39 -28.12 5.37
N LEU A 131 26.95 -27.04 6.00
CA LEU A 131 27.54 -25.71 5.85
C LEU A 131 28.81 -25.59 6.70
N VAL A 132 28.67 -25.89 7.98
CA VAL A 132 29.76 -25.87 8.97
C VAL A 132 29.59 -27.07 9.88
N GLY A 133 30.63 -27.90 9.98
CA GLY A 133 30.60 -29.06 10.88
C GLY A 133 30.34 -28.63 12.32
N THR A 134 29.44 -29.34 13.01
CA THR A 134 28.94 -28.98 14.36
C THR A 134 30.05 -28.76 15.38
N ALA A 135 31.13 -29.57 15.34
CA ALA A 135 32.26 -29.39 16.23
C ALA A 135 33.07 -28.09 15.96
N ALA A 136 33.14 -27.67 14.69
CA ALA A 136 33.78 -26.40 14.31
C ALA A 136 32.89 -25.21 14.66
N LEU A 137 31.58 -25.31 14.42
CA LEU A 137 30.59 -24.28 14.76
C LEU A 137 30.65 -23.95 16.26
N ARG A 138 30.62 -24.98 17.14
CA ARG A 138 30.62 -24.82 18.61
C ARG A 138 31.89 -24.16 19.18
N LYS A 139 32.97 -24.12 18.43
CA LYS A 139 34.23 -23.44 18.82
C LYS A 139 34.28 -21.97 18.39
N GLY A 140 33.32 -21.53 17.55
CA GLY A 140 33.31 -20.19 17.00
C GLY A 140 32.55 -19.18 17.86
N ALA A 141 32.89 -17.89 17.71
CA ALA A 141 32.20 -16.79 18.39
C ALA A 141 30.71 -16.74 18.02
N PHE A 142 30.36 -17.02 16.75
CA PHE A 142 28.96 -17.09 16.32
C PHE A 142 28.09 -18.02 17.18
N TYR A 143 28.62 -19.18 17.55
CA TYR A 143 27.90 -20.08 18.44
C TYR A 143 27.87 -19.56 19.88
N ALA A 144 29.02 -19.14 20.40
CA ALA A 144 29.15 -18.76 21.80
C ALA A 144 28.34 -17.51 22.16
N ASP A 145 28.39 -16.50 21.29
CA ASP A 145 27.86 -15.16 21.56
C ASP A 145 26.43 -14.98 21.03
N TYR A 146 26.00 -15.79 20.04
CA TYR A 146 24.69 -15.64 19.43
C TYR A 146 23.81 -16.90 19.52
N LEU A 147 24.21 -18.03 18.93
CA LEU A 147 23.35 -19.21 18.85
C LEU A 147 23.04 -19.82 20.21
N ARG A 148 24.06 -20.01 21.05
CA ARG A 148 23.89 -20.60 22.40
C ARG A 148 22.99 -19.76 23.30
N PRO A 149 23.12 -18.43 23.40
CA PRO A 149 22.18 -17.58 24.14
C PRO A 149 20.73 -17.65 23.65
N LEU A 150 20.53 -17.90 22.35
CA LEU A 150 19.21 -18.10 21.75
C LEU A 150 18.68 -19.54 21.90
N GLY A 151 19.48 -20.42 22.52
CA GLY A 151 19.10 -21.81 22.67
C GLY A 151 19.09 -22.59 21.35
N ILE A 152 19.99 -22.27 20.40
CA ILE A 152 20.04 -22.88 19.07
C ILE A 152 21.29 -23.75 18.94
N ASP A 153 21.11 -24.99 18.46
CA ASP A 153 22.19 -25.95 18.24
C ASP A 153 22.35 -26.38 16.77
N ALA A 154 21.25 -26.41 16.01
CA ALA A 154 21.25 -26.82 14.62
C ALA A 154 20.21 -26.05 13.81
N MET A 155 20.38 -26.00 12.49
CA MET A 155 19.47 -25.37 11.56
C MET A 155 19.25 -26.25 10.33
N VAL A 156 18.04 -26.22 9.80
CA VAL A 156 17.73 -26.60 8.44
C VAL A 156 17.09 -25.42 7.72
N ASN A 157 17.53 -25.13 6.52
CA ASN A 157 16.92 -24.06 5.73
C ASN A 157 16.45 -24.56 4.36
N SER A 158 15.54 -23.80 3.78
CA SER A 158 15.09 -23.96 2.41
C SER A 158 15.00 -22.58 1.74
N ILE A 159 15.44 -22.49 0.49
CA ILE A 159 15.40 -21.27 -0.31
C ILE A 159 14.01 -21.13 -0.92
N VAL A 160 13.22 -20.23 -0.35
CA VAL A 160 11.84 -19.98 -0.80
C VAL A 160 11.84 -19.26 -2.14
N GLU A 161 12.68 -18.25 -2.29
CA GLU A 161 12.80 -17.46 -3.51
C GLU A 161 14.20 -16.84 -3.59
N ALA A 162 14.73 -16.73 -4.81
CA ALA A 162 15.97 -16.02 -5.07
C ALA A 162 15.88 -15.35 -6.44
N SER A 163 15.88 -14.01 -6.47
CA SER A 163 15.94 -13.22 -7.70
C SER A 163 16.50 -11.82 -7.41
N PRO A 164 17.01 -11.11 -8.43
CA PRO A 164 17.46 -9.73 -8.27
C PRO A 164 16.38 -8.77 -7.77
N GLU A 165 15.11 -9.05 -8.07
CA GLU A 165 13.97 -8.18 -7.77
C GLU A 165 13.49 -8.30 -6.33
N VAL A 166 13.56 -9.50 -5.76
CA VAL A 166 13.04 -9.79 -4.42
C VAL A 166 14.13 -10.19 -3.42
N GLY A 167 15.38 -10.34 -3.85
CA GLY A 167 16.45 -10.85 -3.02
C GLY A 167 16.35 -12.36 -2.77
N MET A 168 17.01 -12.84 -1.72
CA MET A 168 16.96 -14.24 -1.31
C MET A 168 16.07 -14.40 -0.09
N HIS A 169 14.95 -15.12 -0.26
CA HIS A 169 14.06 -15.47 0.83
C HIS A 169 14.39 -16.87 1.34
N VAL A 170 14.63 -16.99 2.63
CA VAL A 170 15.08 -18.23 3.27
C VAL A 170 14.16 -18.58 4.43
N LEU A 171 13.59 -19.77 4.40
CA LEU A 171 12.86 -20.36 5.52
C LEU A 171 13.81 -21.23 6.32
N ALA A 172 14.04 -20.87 7.58
CA ALA A 172 14.94 -21.58 8.48
C ALA A 172 14.19 -22.10 9.71
N LEU A 173 14.42 -23.36 10.04
CA LEU A 173 13.97 -24.01 11.25
C LEU A 173 15.19 -24.32 12.13
N TYR A 174 15.04 -24.13 13.43
CA TYR A 174 16.13 -24.28 14.40
C TYR A 174 15.76 -25.31 15.46
N ASN A 175 16.72 -26.14 15.85
CA ASN A 175 16.61 -27.04 16.97
C ASN A 175 17.11 -26.41 18.25
N ASP A 176 16.50 -26.79 19.36
CA ASP A 176 16.94 -26.39 20.71
C ASP A 176 18.25 -27.07 21.10
N LEU A 177 18.94 -26.47 22.11
CA LEU A 177 20.17 -27.03 22.66
C LEU A 177 19.96 -28.45 23.14
N GLY A 178 20.87 -29.35 22.74
CA GLY A 178 20.83 -30.74 23.11
C GLY A 178 19.87 -31.61 22.30
N GLN A 179 19.17 -31.08 21.34
CA GLN A 179 18.43 -31.86 20.38
C GLN A 179 19.35 -32.43 19.29
N SER A 180 18.90 -33.48 18.63
CA SER A 180 19.61 -34.06 17.49
C SER A 180 19.64 -33.09 16.30
N GLU A 181 20.66 -33.18 15.46
CA GLU A 181 20.73 -32.48 14.18
C GLU A 181 19.53 -32.84 13.31
N PHE A 182 19.16 -31.91 12.41
CA PHE A 182 18.12 -32.19 11.41
C PHE A 182 18.57 -33.29 10.46
N THR A 183 17.65 -34.19 10.15
CA THR A 183 17.88 -35.31 9.26
C THR A 183 17.66 -34.94 7.78
N PRO A 184 18.27 -35.68 6.84
CA PRO A 184 17.99 -35.50 5.42
C PRO A 184 16.52 -35.65 5.07
N GLU A 185 15.76 -36.45 5.83
CA GLU A 185 14.33 -36.61 5.65
C GLU A 185 13.54 -35.37 6.04
N GLN A 186 13.86 -34.73 7.17
CA GLN A 186 13.27 -33.46 7.58
C GLN A 186 13.57 -32.35 6.57
N PHE A 187 14.81 -32.31 6.06
CA PHE A 187 15.17 -31.40 4.97
C PHE A 187 14.35 -31.67 3.70
N ALA A 188 14.18 -32.92 3.32
CA ALA A 188 13.36 -33.27 2.14
C ALA A 188 11.90 -32.83 2.30
N ARG A 189 11.31 -33.00 3.49
CA ARG A 189 9.95 -32.54 3.81
C ARG A 189 9.85 -31.02 3.75
N LEU A 190 10.77 -30.27 4.36
CA LEU A 190 10.82 -28.81 4.31
C LEU A 190 10.92 -28.33 2.85
N ARG A 191 11.83 -28.91 2.08
CA ARG A 191 12.01 -28.60 0.66
C ARG A 191 10.76 -28.89 -0.17
N ALA A 192 10.05 -29.97 0.11
CA ALA A 192 8.80 -30.31 -0.57
C ALA A 192 7.67 -29.31 -0.28
N ALA A 193 7.62 -28.70 0.93
CA ALA A 193 6.67 -27.65 1.27
C ALA A 193 7.03 -26.28 0.67
N THR A 194 8.28 -26.06 0.29
CA THR A 194 8.79 -24.73 -0.13
C THR A 194 8.08 -24.11 -1.33
N PRO A 195 7.71 -24.84 -2.42
CA PRO A 195 6.98 -24.26 -3.54
C PRO A 195 5.63 -23.69 -3.14
N TRP A 196 4.95 -24.33 -2.17
CA TRP A 196 3.70 -23.84 -1.63
C TRP A 196 3.91 -22.59 -0.78
N VAL A 197 4.88 -22.59 0.13
CA VAL A 197 5.24 -21.39 0.91
C VAL A 197 5.57 -20.22 -0.02
N ARG A 198 6.33 -20.46 -1.08
CA ARG A 198 6.64 -19.47 -2.12
C ARG A 198 5.38 -18.90 -2.75
N SER A 199 4.46 -19.76 -3.19
CA SER A 199 3.21 -19.33 -3.85
C SER A 199 2.34 -18.50 -2.91
N LEU A 200 2.22 -18.92 -1.66
CA LEU A 200 1.48 -18.20 -0.62
C LEU A 200 2.11 -16.81 -0.34
N MET A 201 3.43 -16.76 -0.17
CA MET A 201 4.14 -15.49 0.06
C MET A 201 4.04 -14.53 -1.13
N ARG A 202 4.07 -15.06 -2.36
CA ARG A 202 3.84 -14.25 -3.57
C ARG A 202 2.41 -13.69 -3.61
N ALA A 203 1.41 -14.52 -3.28
CA ALA A 203 0.02 -14.08 -3.21
C ALA A 203 -0.18 -13.00 -2.14
N GLN A 204 0.37 -13.22 -0.95
CA GLN A 204 0.34 -12.26 0.16
C GLN A 204 0.97 -10.91 -0.23
N ARG A 205 2.16 -10.92 -0.84
CA ARG A 205 2.82 -9.69 -1.31
C ARG A 205 2.00 -8.94 -2.35
N ARG A 206 1.44 -9.65 -3.35
CA ARG A 206 0.58 -9.05 -4.37
C ARG A 206 -0.66 -8.40 -3.75
N LEU A 207 -1.29 -9.08 -2.80
CA LEU A 207 -2.45 -8.55 -2.09
C LEU A 207 -2.08 -7.30 -1.27
N GLN A 208 -1.00 -7.35 -0.51
CA GLN A 208 -0.51 -6.20 0.26
C GLN A 208 -0.12 -5.03 -0.64
N GLN A 209 0.52 -5.29 -1.78
CA GLN A 209 0.87 -4.24 -2.74
C GLN A 209 -0.39 -3.59 -3.34
N ALA A 210 -1.38 -4.39 -3.73
CA ALA A 210 -2.67 -3.89 -4.21
C ALA A 210 -3.38 -3.05 -3.15
N GLN A 211 -3.43 -3.51 -1.90
CA GLN A 211 -3.99 -2.77 -0.78
C GLN A 211 -3.26 -1.45 -0.51
N ARG A 212 -1.91 -1.45 -0.50
CA ARG A 212 -1.11 -0.23 -0.34
C ARG A 212 -1.37 0.76 -1.46
N HIS A 213 -1.48 0.28 -2.71
CA HIS A 213 -1.79 1.12 -3.85
C HIS A 213 -3.18 1.74 -3.74
N THR A 214 -4.20 0.93 -3.40
CA THR A 214 -5.56 1.42 -3.15
C THR A 214 -5.58 2.47 -2.06
N SER A 215 -4.96 2.20 -0.90
CA SER A 215 -4.91 3.17 0.21
C SER A 215 -4.14 4.45 -0.13
N ALA A 216 -3.13 4.38 -1.01
CA ALA A 216 -2.44 5.57 -1.49
C ALA A 216 -3.34 6.43 -2.39
N LEU A 217 -4.11 5.80 -3.28
CA LEU A 217 -5.10 6.48 -4.13
C LEU A 217 -6.23 7.08 -3.30
N GLU A 218 -6.75 6.36 -2.31
CA GLU A 218 -7.76 6.88 -1.38
C GLU A 218 -7.27 8.11 -0.64
N ARG A 219 -6.05 8.08 -0.08
CA ARG A 219 -5.44 9.26 0.55
C ARG A 219 -5.24 10.42 -0.42
N ALA A 220 -4.90 10.14 -1.67
CA ALA A 220 -4.80 11.20 -2.68
C ALA A 220 -6.17 11.82 -2.98
N LEU A 221 -7.24 11.01 -3.03
CA LEU A 221 -8.61 11.51 -3.18
C LEU A 221 -9.08 12.33 -1.97
N ASP A 222 -8.63 11.97 -0.76
CA ASP A 222 -8.92 12.75 0.46
C ASP A 222 -8.22 14.12 0.49
N GLN A 223 -7.15 14.30 -0.29
CA GLN A 223 -6.48 15.61 -0.44
C GLN A 223 -7.19 16.52 -1.43
N LEU A 224 -8.09 15.99 -2.27
CA LEU A 224 -8.85 16.81 -3.20
C LEU A 224 -10.05 17.44 -2.48
N PRO A 225 -10.35 18.73 -2.74
CA PRO A 225 -11.51 19.42 -2.15
C PRO A 225 -12.81 19.01 -2.85
N LEU A 226 -12.94 17.73 -3.09
CA LEU A 226 -14.07 17.11 -3.80
C LEU A 226 -14.58 15.95 -2.96
N GLY A 227 -15.88 15.86 -2.76
CA GLY A 227 -16.50 14.65 -2.26
C GLY A 227 -16.55 13.60 -3.36
N VAL A 228 -15.97 12.42 -3.12
CA VAL A 228 -15.99 11.30 -4.07
C VAL A 228 -16.69 10.11 -3.43
N MET A 229 -17.60 9.50 -4.17
CA MET A 229 -18.34 8.31 -3.74
C MET A 229 -18.48 7.32 -4.90
N HIS A 230 -18.28 6.03 -4.63
CA HIS A 230 -18.53 4.95 -5.58
C HIS A 230 -19.66 4.05 -5.09
N VAL A 231 -20.59 3.75 -5.97
CA VAL A 231 -21.75 2.89 -5.69
C VAL A 231 -21.85 1.83 -6.77
N ASN A 232 -22.05 0.57 -6.37
CA ASN A 232 -22.24 -0.52 -7.32
C ASN A 232 -23.71 -0.59 -7.83
N ARG A 233 -23.96 -1.48 -8.80
CA ARG A 233 -25.33 -1.71 -9.35
C ARG A 233 -26.34 -2.23 -8.32
N ARG A 234 -25.88 -2.77 -7.20
CA ARG A 234 -26.76 -3.22 -6.11
C ARG A 234 -27.12 -2.08 -5.17
N GLY A 235 -26.53 -0.88 -5.37
CA GLY A 235 -26.70 0.27 -4.51
C GLY A 235 -25.81 0.23 -3.26
N ASP A 236 -24.79 -0.65 -3.24
CA ASP A 236 -23.84 -0.70 -2.13
C ASP A 236 -22.81 0.40 -2.34
N LEU A 237 -22.54 1.14 -1.28
CA LEU A 237 -21.43 2.10 -1.21
C LEU A 237 -20.12 1.32 -1.12
N ARG A 238 -19.25 1.51 -2.10
CA ARG A 238 -17.95 0.84 -2.18
C ARG A 238 -16.79 1.71 -1.72
N TYR A 239 -16.94 3.00 -1.92
CA TYR A 239 -15.93 3.98 -1.50
C TYR A 239 -16.60 5.32 -1.17
N LEU A 240 -16.08 6.01 -0.19
CA LEU A 240 -16.50 7.34 0.25
C LEU A 240 -15.27 8.05 0.82
N ASN A 241 -14.85 9.16 0.19
CA ASN A 241 -13.77 9.94 0.76
C ASN A 241 -14.25 10.81 1.93
N GLU A 242 -13.32 11.38 2.68
CA GLU A 242 -13.62 12.13 3.89
C GLU A 242 -14.50 13.37 3.62
N HIS A 243 -14.26 14.08 2.52
CA HIS A 243 -15.10 15.23 2.14
C HIS A 243 -16.55 14.81 1.87
N ALA A 244 -16.77 13.74 1.10
CA ALA A 244 -18.13 13.26 0.86
C ALA A 244 -18.80 12.75 2.14
N ARG A 245 -18.05 12.11 3.04
CA ARG A 245 -18.52 11.67 4.35
C ARG A 245 -19.06 12.83 5.16
N VAL A 246 -18.26 13.88 5.31
CA VAL A 246 -18.63 15.08 6.07
C VAL A 246 -19.81 15.79 5.42
N TRP A 247 -19.78 16.01 4.09
CA TRP A 247 -20.80 16.80 3.40
C TRP A 247 -22.14 16.11 3.31
N LEU A 248 -22.17 14.79 3.24
CA LEU A 248 -23.39 14.00 3.16
C LEU A 248 -23.86 13.47 4.52
N GLY A 249 -23.04 13.59 5.57
CA GLY A 249 -23.36 13.06 6.90
C GLY A 249 -23.42 11.52 6.94
N ILE A 250 -22.72 10.82 6.03
CA ILE A 250 -22.69 9.36 5.96
C ILE A 250 -21.53 8.84 6.82
N GLN A 251 -21.81 8.01 7.82
CA GLN A 251 -20.79 7.54 8.76
C GLN A 251 -20.11 6.23 8.33
N ASP A 252 -20.84 5.30 7.71
CA ASP A 252 -20.33 3.96 7.39
C ASP A 252 -20.63 3.48 5.98
N ALA A 253 -19.82 2.50 5.50
CA ALA A 253 -20.06 1.79 4.26
C ALA A 253 -21.38 0.99 4.38
N CYS A 254 -22.33 1.27 3.52
CA CYS A 254 -23.68 0.70 3.60
C CYS A 254 -24.32 0.57 2.23
N ARG A 255 -25.41 -0.18 2.18
CA ARG A 255 -26.27 -0.19 1.01
C ARG A 255 -27.17 1.04 1.03
N ILE A 256 -26.87 2.03 0.18
CA ILE A 256 -27.62 3.29 0.11
C ILE A 256 -28.82 3.26 -0.85
N LEU A 257 -28.83 2.32 -1.80
CA LEU A 257 -29.88 2.17 -2.79
C LEU A 257 -30.41 0.74 -2.86
N GLN A 258 -31.65 0.59 -3.28
CA GLN A 258 -32.27 -0.69 -3.65
C GLN A 258 -33.09 -0.52 -4.93
N ARG A 259 -33.19 -1.57 -5.73
CA ARG A 259 -34.03 -1.58 -6.92
C ARG A 259 -35.46 -1.97 -6.51
N GLY A 260 -36.41 -1.05 -6.65
CA GLY A 260 -37.83 -1.27 -6.46
C GLY A 260 -38.58 -1.44 -7.80
N ALA A 261 -39.86 -1.68 -7.75
CA ALA A 261 -40.74 -1.83 -8.93
C ALA A 261 -40.78 -0.58 -9.80
N GLN A 262 -40.58 0.59 -9.22
CA GLN A 262 -40.60 1.90 -9.91
C GLN A 262 -39.20 2.48 -10.15
N GLY A 263 -38.16 1.67 -10.08
CA GLY A 263 -36.76 2.10 -10.26
C GLY A 263 -35.95 2.10 -8.96
N TRP A 264 -34.88 2.90 -8.94
CA TRP A 264 -33.99 2.98 -7.80
C TRP A 264 -34.62 3.79 -6.65
N GLN A 265 -34.56 3.26 -5.45
CA GLN A 265 -35.10 3.87 -4.24
C GLN A 265 -34.05 3.94 -3.16
N ALA A 266 -34.09 4.96 -2.28
CA ALA A 266 -33.28 4.99 -1.08
C ALA A 266 -33.63 3.81 -0.17
N ARG A 267 -32.65 3.06 0.26
CA ARG A 267 -32.85 2.14 1.38
C ARG A 267 -32.82 2.99 2.65
N GLN A 268 -33.87 2.95 3.44
CA GLN A 268 -33.91 3.55 4.78
C GLN A 268 -33.29 2.54 5.76
N PRO A 269 -32.03 2.66 6.14
CA PRO A 269 -31.52 1.92 7.29
C PRO A 269 -31.88 2.70 8.55
N GLN A 270 -32.36 2.02 9.53
CA GLN A 270 -32.75 2.59 10.84
C GLN A 270 -31.57 3.22 11.61
N GLN A 271 -30.34 3.23 11.04
CA GLN A 271 -29.12 3.66 11.68
C GLN A 271 -28.22 4.59 10.86
N LEU A 272 -28.61 4.96 9.65
CA LEU A 272 -27.82 5.84 8.79
C LEU A 272 -28.41 7.24 8.77
N GLY A 273 -27.54 8.23 8.96
CA GLY A 273 -27.88 9.62 8.69
C GLY A 273 -28.60 9.73 7.33
N GLN A 274 -29.56 10.60 7.22
CA GLN A 274 -30.44 10.71 6.05
C GLN A 274 -29.57 10.97 4.81
N ILE A 275 -29.46 9.97 3.91
CA ILE A 275 -28.87 10.17 2.59
C ILE A 275 -29.64 11.30 1.91
N HIS A 276 -28.90 12.24 1.32
CA HIS A 276 -29.52 13.37 0.65
C HIS A 276 -30.55 12.88 -0.40
N PRO A 277 -31.82 13.26 -0.30
CA PRO A 277 -32.90 12.69 -1.14
C PRO A 277 -32.66 12.86 -2.63
N ALA A 278 -31.94 13.94 -3.04
CA ALA A 278 -31.61 14.20 -4.43
C ALA A 278 -30.54 13.26 -5.02
N LEU A 279 -29.75 12.55 -4.20
CA LEU A 279 -28.75 11.60 -4.69
C LEU A 279 -29.40 10.34 -5.27
N VAL A 280 -30.53 9.92 -4.74
CA VAL A 280 -31.23 8.70 -5.18
C VAL A 280 -31.68 8.78 -6.63
N PRO A 281 -32.44 9.82 -7.07
CA PRO A 281 -32.84 9.96 -8.47
C PRO A 281 -31.63 10.18 -9.41
N LEU A 282 -30.59 10.89 -8.97
CA LEU A 282 -29.36 11.07 -9.72
C LEU A 282 -28.65 9.73 -10.02
N LEU A 283 -28.51 8.90 -8.99
CA LEU A 283 -27.96 7.56 -9.11
C LEU A 283 -28.77 6.69 -10.08
N GLY A 284 -30.06 6.64 -9.85
CA GLY A 284 -30.97 5.89 -10.67
C GLY A 284 -30.91 6.33 -12.14
N ALA A 285 -30.92 7.63 -12.39
CA ALA A 285 -30.82 8.19 -13.74
C ALA A 285 -29.47 7.82 -14.39
N SER A 286 -28.35 8.07 -13.73
CA SER A 286 -27.02 7.78 -14.28
C SER A 286 -26.80 6.28 -14.58
N LEU A 287 -27.22 5.40 -13.69
CA LEU A 287 -27.13 3.95 -13.88
C LEU A 287 -28.06 3.43 -14.99
N THR A 288 -29.21 4.10 -15.23
CA THR A 288 -30.17 3.73 -16.27
C THR A 288 -29.75 4.25 -17.64
N THR A 289 -29.39 5.53 -17.72
CA THR A 289 -29.06 6.18 -19.00
C THR A 289 -27.63 5.93 -19.46
N GLN A 290 -26.77 5.46 -18.57
CA GLN A 290 -25.33 5.30 -18.79
C GLN A 290 -24.63 6.62 -19.21
N THR A 291 -25.19 7.76 -18.79
CA THR A 291 -24.68 9.10 -19.05
C THR A 291 -24.46 9.87 -17.74
N PRO A 292 -23.54 10.85 -17.72
CA PRO A 292 -23.40 11.73 -16.56
C PRO A 292 -24.68 12.56 -16.32
N VAL A 293 -25.08 12.68 -15.06
CA VAL A 293 -26.24 13.47 -14.61
C VAL A 293 -25.80 14.34 -13.45
N SER A 294 -26.31 15.56 -13.36
CA SER A 294 -25.97 16.50 -12.27
C SER A 294 -27.19 17.08 -11.60
N ALA A 295 -27.07 17.42 -10.32
CA ALA A 295 -28.07 18.22 -9.59
C ALA A 295 -27.39 19.05 -8.49
N ARG A 296 -28.05 20.15 -8.13
CA ARG A 296 -27.72 20.92 -6.93
C ARG A 296 -28.31 20.24 -5.71
N LEU A 297 -27.50 20.14 -4.67
CA LEU A 297 -27.90 19.62 -3.37
C LEU A 297 -28.04 20.79 -2.38
N GLN A 298 -29.10 20.77 -1.59
CA GLN A 298 -29.23 21.72 -0.47
C GLN A 298 -28.64 21.12 0.80
N PRO A 299 -28.03 21.94 1.68
CA PRO A 299 -27.44 21.43 2.92
C PRO A 299 -28.51 20.82 3.83
N GLN A 300 -28.25 19.65 4.38
CA GLN A 300 -29.17 18.94 5.28
C GLN A 300 -28.72 18.95 6.74
N HIS A 301 -27.49 19.36 7.03
CA HIS A 301 -26.94 19.40 8.38
C HIS A 301 -25.94 20.56 8.53
N ALA A 302 -25.61 20.93 9.77
CA ALA A 302 -24.80 22.10 10.10
C ALA A 302 -23.34 22.02 9.58
N GLY A 303 -22.81 20.84 9.24
CA GLY A 303 -21.47 20.63 8.66
C GLY A 303 -21.47 20.60 7.13
N ALA A 304 -22.64 20.64 6.48
CA ALA A 304 -22.72 20.61 5.03
C ALA A 304 -22.47 22.03 4.46
N PRO A 305 -21.77 22.14 3.32
CA PRO A 305 -21.56 23.42 2.64
C PRO A 305 -22.88 24.02 2.14
N ALA A 306 -22.91 25.33 2.01
CA ALA A 306 -24.11 26.09 1.63
C ALA A 306 -24.68 25.67 0.27
N THR A 307 -23.83 25.27 -0.66
CA THR A 307 -24.25 24.76 -1.97
C THR A 307 -23.32 23.64 -2.43
N LEU A 308 -23.89 22.50 -2.80
CA LEU A 308 -23.20 21.36 -3.39
C LEU A 308 -23.78 21.06 -4.76
N VAL A 309 -22.92 20.81 -5.73
CA VAL A 309 -23.30 20.21 -7.01
C VAL A 309 -22.86 18.74 -7.00
N ALA A 310 -23.80 17.83 -7.17
CA ALA A 310 -23.52 16.42 -7.33
C ALA A 310 -23.49 16.07 -8.82
N LEU A 311 -22.44 15.40 -9.26
CA LEU A 311 -22.29 14.79 -10.57
C LEU A 311 -22.27 13.27 -10.41
N ALA A 312 -23.22 12.57 -10.99
CA ALA A 312 -23.23 11.12 -11.08
C ALA A 312 -22.79 10.71 -12.49
N ALA A 313 -21.78 9.85 -12.60
CA ALA A 313 -21.29 9.34 -13.87
C ALA A 313 -21.08 7.81 -13.78
N PRO A 314 -21.44 7.04 -14.86
CA PRO A 314 -21.14 5.63 -14.89
C PRO A 314 -19.61 5.43 -15.05
N LEU A 315 -19.02 4.60 -14.17
CA LEU A 315 -17.66 4.14 -14.35
C LEU A 315 -17.66 2.92 -15.28
N ARG A 316 -16.98 3.04 -16.41
CA ARG A 316 -16.75 1.91 -17.31
C ARG A 316 -15.57 1.12 -16.78
N GLY A 317 -15.82 -0.05 -16.21
CA GLY A 317 -14.76 -0.95 -15.76
C GLY A 317 -13.98 -1.50 -16.93
N ALA A 318 -12.67 -1.32 -16.94
CA ALA A 318 -11.75 -2.08 -17.75
C ALA A 318 -11.50 -3.44 -17.08
N GLY A 319 -12.32 -4.44 -17.34
CA GLY A 319 -12.11 -5.78 -16.80
C GLY A 319 -13.16 -6.78 -17.29
N ALA A 320 -12.77 -7.60 -18.25
CA ALA A 320 -13.60 -8.67 -18.80
C ALA A 320 -13.46 -9.96 -17.98
N GLY A 321 -13.79 -9.94 -16.68
CA GLY A 321 -13.87 -11.15 -15.86
C GLY A 321 -15.24 -11.25 -15.18
N PRO A 322 -15.75 -12.45 -14.90
CA PRO A 322 -17.08 -12.63 -14.29
C PRO A 322 -17.22 -12.01 -12.91
N GLU A 323 -16.13 -11.68 -12.23
CA GLU A 323 -16.14 -10.95 -10.95
C GLU A 323 -15.68 -9.48 -11.07
N ALA A 324 -15.06 -9.08 -12.19
CA ALA A 324 -14.52 -7.73 -12.41
C ALA A 324 -15.52 -6.72 -12.97
N GLY A 325 -16.76 -7.06 -13.13
CA GLY A 325 -17.67 -6.38 -14.03
C GLY A 325 -18.92 -5.77 -13.44
N GLU A 326 -19.02 -5.49 -12.14
CA GLU A 326 -20.12 -4.66 -11.67
C GLU A 326 -19.84 -3.20 -12.06
N PRO A 327 -20.60 -2.59 -13.00
CA PRO A 327 -20.42 -1.20 -13.31
C PRO A 327 -20.74 -0.38 -12.07
N LEU A 328 -19.76 0.40 -11.68
CA LEU A 328 -19.83 1.37 -10.61
C LEU A 328 -20.37 2.70 -11.15
N ALA A 329 -21.18 3.38 -10.38
CA ALA A 329 -21.44 4.80 -10.59
C ALA A 329 -20.53 5.60 -9.68
N GLN A 330 -19.85 6.57 -10.24
CA GLN A 330 -19.05 7.54 -9.50
C GLN A 330 -19.88 8.80 -9.28
N PHE A 331 -19.83 9.31 -8.06
CA PHE A 331 -20.31 10.63 -7.72
C PHE A 331 -19.14 11.52 -7.42
N VAL A 332 -19.16 12.72 -7.96
CA VAL A 332 -18.26 13.80 -7.59
C VAL A 332 -19.13 14.91 -7.04
N LEU A 333 -18.89 15.27 -5.80
CA LEU A 333 -19.52 16.39 -5.14
C LEU A 333 -18.59 17.57 -5.22
N VAL A 334 -19.03 18.67 -5.80
CA VAL A 334 -18.25 19.89 -5.99
C VAL A 334 -18.88 20.99 -5.14
N LEU A 335 -18.05 21.69 -4.38
CA LEU A 335 -18.47 22.91 -3.69
C LEU A 335 -18.67 24.04 -4.69
N GLU A 336 -19.78 24.74 -4.62
CA GLU A 336 -19.99 26.02 -5.33
C GLU A 336 -19.28 27.21 -4.63
N THR A 337 -18.69 27.01 -3.47
CA THR A 337 -17.90 28.04 -2.77
C THR A 337 -16.51 28.16 -3.38
N PRO A 338 -16.01 29.38 -3.62
CA PRO A 338 -14.64 29.55 -4.08
C PRO A 338 -13.69 28.89 -3.07
N PRO A 339 -12.70 28.13 -3.54
CA PRO A 339 -11.72 27.47 -2.69
C PRO A 339 -11.00 28.51 -1.81
N HIS A 340 -10.49 28.06 -0.66
CA HIS A 340 -9.77 28.91 0.31
C HIS A 340 -8.71 29.76 -0.39
N ALA A 341 -8.97 31.04 -0.50
CA ALA A 341 -8.15 32.01 -1.26
C ALA A 341 -6.67 31.98 -0.85
N GLY A 342 -6.37 31.66 0.42
CA GLY A 342 -5.00 31.65 0.94
C GLY A 342 -4.07 30.63 0.32
N ALA A 343 -4.48 29.37 0.22
CA ALA A 343 -3.68 28.30 -0.37
C ALA A 343 -3.47 28.53 -1.88
N THR A 344 -4.54 28.91 -2.59
CA THR A 344 -4.49 29.25 -4.01
C THR A 344 -3.52 30.39 -4.28
N VAL A 345 -3.56 31.45 -3.45
CA VAL A 345 -2.67 32.61 -3.57
C VAL A 345 -1.21 32.19 -3.34
N SER A 346 -0.93 31.35 -2.36
CA SER A 346 0.42 30.87 -2.07
C SER A 346 1.00 30.08 -3.24
N VAL A 347 0.24 29.12 -3.78
CA VAL A 347 0.70 28.30 -4.90
C VAL A 347 0.83 29.11 -6.19
N CYS A 348 -0.14 29.98 -6.51
CA CYS A 348 -0.02 30.87 -7.66
C CYS A 348 1.18 31.81 -7.53
N SER A 349 1.47 32.30 -6.34
CA SER A 349 2.61 33.18 -6.08
C SER A 349 3.94 32.45 -6.35
N ALA A 350 4.07 31.21 -5.88
CA ALA A 350 5.24 30.40 -6.13
C ALA A 350 5.37 30.01 -7.62
N LEU A 351 4.25 29.59 -8.25
CA LEU A 351 4.24 29.09 -9.62
C LEU A 351 4.56 30.17 -10.65
N TYR A 352 4.04 31.40 -10.45
CA TYR A 352 4.15 32.49 -11.41
C TYR A 352 5.09 33.62 -10.95
N GLY A 353 5.76 33.49 -9.82
CA GLY A 353 6.67 34.48 -9.29
C GLY A 353 5.97 35.82 -8.98
N LEU A 354 4.78 35.77 -8.33
CA LEU A 354 3.99 36.97 -8.06
C LEU A 354 4.56 37.76 -6.89
N THR A 355 4.52 39.08 -7.01
CA THR A 355 4.78 39.96 -5.88
C THR A 355 3.60 39.94 -4.89
N PRO A 356 3.79 40.33 -3.62
CA PRO A 356 2.68 40.41 -2.66
C PRO A 356 1.53 41.34 -3.13
N ALA A 357 1.83 42.36 -3.89
CA ALA A 357 0.84 43.26 -4.42
C ALA A 357 -0.01 42.68 -5.56
N GLU A 358 0.60 41.85 -6.42
CA GLU A 358 -0.07 41.09 -7.47
C GLU A 358 -0.88 39.96 -6.86
N ALA A 359 -0.30 39.23 -5.93
CA ALA A 359 -0.94 38.12 -5.23
C ALA A 359 -2.24 38.55 -4.51
N ALA A 360 -2.24 39.73 -3.94
CA ALA A 360 -3.41 40.30 -3.26
C ALA A 360 -4.60 40.63 -4.21
N LEU A 361 -4.40 40.60 -5.52
CA LEU A 361 -5.50 40.74 -6.49
C LEU A 361 -6.20 39.43 -6.80
N LEU A 362 -5.56 38.26 -6.57
CA LEU A 362 -6.12 36.98 -6.89
C LEU A 362 -7.43 36.66 -6.15
N PRO A 363 -7.58 36.91 -4.84
CA PRO A 363 -8.86 36.69 -4.15
C PRO A 363 -9.99 37.57 -4.70
N LEU A 364 -9.68 38.81 -5.03
CA LEU A 364 -10.66 39.78 -5.58
C LEU A 364 -11.08 39.35 -7.01
N LEU A 365 -10.13 38.83 -7.78
CA LEU A 365 -10.38 38.26 -9.09
C LEU A 365 -11.33 37.05 -9.01
N LEU A 366 -11.09 36.16 -8.05
CA LEU A 366 -11.94 35.00 -7.84
C LEU A 366 -13.36 35.34 -7.37
N GLN A 367 -13.50 36.47 -6.68
CA GLN A 367 -14.81 37.06 -6.32
C GLN A 367 -15.52 37.74 -7.49
N GLY A 368 -14.90 37.77 -8.66
CA GLY A 368 -15.47 38.39 -9.85
C GLY A 368 -15.43 39.91 -9.85
N MET A 369 -14.63 40.54 -8.98
CA MET A 369 -14.55 42.01 -8.89
C MET A 369 -13.97 42.62 -10.16
N THR A 370 -14.53 43.74 -10.57
CA THR A 370 -13.98 44.58 -11.63
C THR A 370 -12.71 45.29 -11.16
N PRO A 371 -11.83 45.77 -12.05
CA PRO A 371 -10.64 46.50 -11.66
C PRO A 371 -10.93 47.77 -10.84
N ARG A 372 -12.10 48.37 -11.01
CA ARG A 372 -12.54 49.52 -10.22
C ARG A 372 -12.88 49.12 -8.79
N GLU A 373 -13.65 48.06 -8.61
CA GLU A 373 -13.99 47.48 -7.30
C GLU A 373 -12.74 47.00 -6.57
N MET A 374 -11.77 46.40 -7.28
CA MET A 374 -10.46 46.03 -6.72
C MET A 374 -9.68 47.25 -6.21
N ALA A 375 -9.72 48.37 -6.96
CA ALA A 375 -9.05 49.60 -6.56
C ALA A 375 -9.69 50.21 -5.30
N ASP A 376 -11.01 50.25 -5.25
CA ASP A 376 -11.78 50.72 -4.12
C ASP A 376 -11.57 49.81 -2.88
N ASN A 377 -11.62 48.51 -3.06
CA ASN A 377 -11.40 47.53 -1.97
C ASN A 377 -10.00 47.66 -1.36
N ARG A 378 -8.96 47.84 -2.19
CA ARG A 378 -7.57 47.99 -1.74
C ARG A 378 -7.16 49.38 -1.38
N GLN A 379 -8.03 50.36 -1.55
CA GLN A 379 -7.77 51.78 -1.32
C GLN A 379 -6.55 52.31 -2.11
N VAL A 380 -6.42 51.85 -3.37
CA VAL A 380 -5.36 52.26 -4.29
C VAL A 380 -5.96 52.92 -5.54
N LYS A 381 -5.11 53.65 -6.29
CA LYS A 381 -5.58 54.31 -7.52
C LYS A 381 -5.77 53.28 -8.64
N MET A 382 -6.77 53.50 -9.50
CA MET A 382 -7.09 52.66 -10.65
C MET A 382 -5.88 52.37 -11.58
N PRO A 383 -4.96 53.30 -11.89
CA PRO A 383 -3.75 53.00 -12.66
C PRO A 383 -2.87 51.95 -12.00
N THR A 384 -2.78 51.92 -10.67
CA THR A 384 -1.99 50.93 -9.93
C THR A 384 -2.56 49.50 -10.14
N VAL A 385 -3.88 49.33 -10.02
CA VAL A 385 -4.53 48.04 -10.25
C VAL A 385 -4.34 47.58 -11.70
N ARG A 386 -4.48 48.51 -12.67
CA ARG A 386 -4.25 48.18 -14.10
C ARG A 386 -2.82 47.74 -14.37
N SER A 387 -1.82 48.38 -13.77
CA SER A 387 -0.42 47.99 -13.89
C SER A 387 -0.15 46.64 -13.29
N GLN A 388 -0.72 46.34 -12.10
CA GLN A 388 -0.59 45.05 -11.44
C GLN A 388 -1.29 43.93 -12.22
N LEU A 389 -2.49 44.17 -12.79
CA LEU A 389 -3.18 43.23 -13.66
C LEU A 389 -2.40 42.97 -14.96
N ALA A 390 -1.82 44.00 -15.58
CA ALA A 390 -0.98 43.83 -16.75
C ALA A 390 0.25 42.95 -16.45
N SER A 391 0.88 43.17 -15.31
CA SER A 391 1.98 42.31 -14.84
C SER A 391 1.53 40.88 -14.59
N LEU A 392 0.37 40.67 -13.94
CA LEU A 392 -0.23 39.35 -13.76
C LEU A 392 -0.48 38.66 -15.10
N TYR A 393 -1.04 39.34 -16.10
CA TYR A 393 -1.25 38.77 -17.42
C TYR A 393 0.05 38.36 -18.06
N ALA A 394 1.09 39.16 -17.97
CA ALA A 394 2.41 38.83 -18.52
C ALA A 394 3.03 37.61 -17.82
N LYS A 395 3.00 37.58 -16.48
CA LYS A 395 3.56 36.46 -15.70
C LYS A 395 2.81 35.16 -15.86
N THR A 396 1.50 35.21 -16.00
CA THR A 396 0.64 34.04 -16.15
C THR A 396 0.43 33.65 -17.61
N GLY A 397 0.91 34.42 -18.59
CA GLY A 397 0.70 34.19 -20.00
C GLY A 397 -0.77 34.26 -20.44
N THR A 398 -1.56 35.14 -19.77
CA THR A 398 -2.98 35.34 -20.06
C THR A 398 -3.22 36.70 -20.74
N ARG A 399 -4.32 36.82 -21.49
CA ARG A 399 -4.64 38.04 -22.27
C ARG A 399 -5.68 38.92 -21.62
N GLY A 400 -6.27 38.48 -20.50
CA GLY A 400 -7.32 39.25 -19.85
C GLY A 400 -7.83 38.62 -18.56
N GLN A 401 -8.75 39.31 -17.89
CA GLN A 401 -9.27 38.90 -16.58
C GLN A 401 -9.97 37.55 -16.57
N ALA A 402 -10.77 37.25 -17.59
CA ALA A 402 -11.48 35.98 -17.68
C ALA A 402 -10.53 34.79 -17.82
N GLU A 403 -9.49 34.91 -18.69
CA GLU A 403 -8.50 33.86 -18.87
C GLU A 403 -7.62 33.68 -17.64
N LEU A 404 -7.26 34.79 -16.97
CA LEU A 404 -6.54 34.75 -15.71
C LEU A 404 -7.38 34.06 -14.60
N ALA A 405 -8.64 34.43 -14.48
CA ALA A 405 -9.55 33.82 -13.52
C ALA A 405 -9.68 32.31 -13.79
N GLN A 406 -9.86 31.88 -15.03
CA GLN A 406 -9.90 30.46 -15.40
C GLN A 406 -8.61 29.72 -15.03
N ARG A 407 -7.44 30.33 -15.24
CA ARG A 407 -6.14 29.75 -14.91
C ARG A 407 -5.95 29.62 -13.40
N VAL A 408 -6.31 30.65 -12.64
CA VAL A 408 -6.27 30.62 -11.17
C VAL A 408 -7.25 29.60 -10.60
N LEU A 409 -8.46 29.48 -11.17
CA LEU A 409 -9.44 28.48 -10.77
C LEU A 409 -8.95 27.04 -11.01
N ARG A 410 -8.20 26.79 -12.10
CA ARG A 410 -7.57 25.47 -12.31
C ARG A 410 -6.53 25.14 -11.24
N VAL A 411 -5.73 26.14 -10.84
CA VAL A 411 -4.78 25.96 -9.73
C VAL A 411 -5.54 25.77 -8.40
N ALA A 412 -6.58 26.56 -8.20
CA ALA A 412 -7.43 26.48 -7.02
C ALA A 412 -8.06 25.08 -6.84
N ALA A 413 -8.52 24.48 -7.94
CA ALA A 413 -9.08 23.13 -7.94
C ALA A 413 -8.08 22.02 -7.60
N LEU A 414 -6.77 22.31 -7.61
CA LEU A 414 -5.70 21.36 -7.25
C LEU A 414 -5.18 21.55 -5.81
N VAL A 415 -5.52 22.66 -5.17
CA VAL A 415 -4.87 23.15 -3.93
C VAL A 415 -5.87 23.34 -2.80
N ALA A 416 -7.16 23.42 -3.12
CA ALA A 416 -8.22 23.55 -2.15
C ALA A 416 -8.50 22.22 -1.48
#